data_c73cfb6c9876220bac2a96a154960eb3
#
_entry.id   c73cfb6c9876220bac2a96a154960eb3
#
_cell.length_a   1.000
_cell.length_b   1.000
_cell.length_c   1.000
_cell.angle_alpha   90.00
_cell.angle_beta   90.00
_cell.angle_gamma   90.00
#
_symmetry.space_group_name_H-M   'P 1'
#
loop_
_entity.id
_entity.type
_entity.pdbx_description
1 polymer ?
#
loop_
_entity_poly.entity_id
_entity_poly.type
_entity_poly.pdbx_seq_one_letter_code
_entity_poly.pdbx_strand_id
1 'polypeptide(L)'
;IFHGHGLSKRLKAAAAKEEGATVFGYYVDDPERFGVVEFDQDGKAVSLEEKPEHPKSNYAVTGLYFYDNHVVEYAKQIKPSARGELEITDLNRIYLEKGNLDVALLGQGFTWLDTGTHESLVDATNFVKTVETHQNRKIACLEEIAYNNGWIDKEELQKACELYQKNQYGRYLKDVLDGKYIDQN
;
A
#
# COMPACT_ATOMS: atom_id res chain seq x y z
N ILE A 1 -2.76 -5.99 -0.41
CA ILE A 1 -3.46 -5.45 0.78
C ILE A 1 -2.44 -4.84 1.71
N PHE A 2 -2.73 -3.63 2.20
CA PHE A 2 -1.94 -2.95 3.22
C PHE A 2 -2.83 -2.72 4.44
N HIS A 3 -2.41 -3.21 5.58
CA HIS A 3 -3.13 -3.02 6.83
C HIS A 3 -2.15 -2.72 7.96
N GLY A 4 -2.39 -1.64 8.70
CA GLY A 4 -1.55 -1.27 9.84
C GLY A 4 -1.87 0.11 10.38
N HIS A 5 -1.57 0.31 11.67
CA HIS A 5 -1.80 1.59 12.31
C HIS A 5 -0.90 2.69 11.75
N GLY A 6 -1.47 3.87 11.50
CA GLY A 6 -0.73 5.02 11.00
C GLY A 6 -0.40 4.99 9.49
N LEU A 7 -0.98 4.06 8.70
CA LEU A 7 -0.77 4.00 7.26
C LEU A 7 -1.11 5.34 6.60
N SER A 8 -2.28 5.92 6.88
CA SER A 8 -2.71 7.20 6.30
C SER A 8 -1.72 8.35 6.58
N LYS A 9 -1.11 8.39 7.77
CA LYS A 9 -0.09 9.39 8.11
C LYS A 9 1.16 9.21 7.25
N ARG A 10 1.60 7.97 7.02
CA ARG A 10 2.76 7.66 6.17
C ARG A 10 2.51 8.02 4.71
N LEU A 11 1.31 7.70 4.19
CA LEU A 11 0.92 8.04 2.83
C LEU A 11 0.84 9.57 2.62
N LYS A 12 0.24 10.29 3.57
CA LYS A 12 0.19 11.76 3.54
C LYS A 12 1.60 12.38 3.59
N ALA A 13 2.50 11.84 4.39
CA ALA A 13 3.89 12.30 4.44
C ALA A 13 4.64 12.06 3.11
N ALA A 14 4.43 10.91 2.46
CA ALA A 14 4.99 10.62 1.15
C ALA A 14 4.40 11.55 0.06
N ALA A 15 3.08 11.75 0.09
CA ALA A 15 2.39 12.63 -0.87
C ALA A 15 2.74 14.12 -0.73
N ALA A 16 3.21 14.55 0.45
CA ALA A 16 3.58 15.94 0.71
C ALA A 16 4.99 16.30 0.19
N LYS A 17 5.77 15.34 -0.29
CA LYS A 17 7.09 15.61 -0.88
C LYS A 17 6.94 16.21 -2.27
N GLU A 18 7.63 17.30 -2.51
CA GLU A 18 7.58 18.02 -3.79
C GLU A 18 8.55 17.43 -4.82
N GLU A 19 9.64 16.80 -4.37
CA GLU A 19 10.69 16.25 -5.22
C GLU A 19 11.06 14.82 -4.83
N GLY A 20 11.48 14.03 -5.82
CA GLY A 20 11.94 12.67 -5.66
C GLY A 20 10.82 11.64 -5.66
N ALA A 21 11.20 10.43 -5.26
CA ALA A 21 10.28 9.31 -5.12
C ALA A 21 10.28 8.74 -3.70
N THR A 22 9.14 8.25 -3.28
CA THR A 22 9.02 7.44 -2.06
C THR A 22 8.38 6.10 -2.41
N VAL A 23 9.07 5.02 -2.08
CA VAL A 23 8.57 3.65 -2.16
C VAL A 23 8.48 3.05 -0.77
N PHE A 24 7.71 1.98 -0.62
CA PHE A 24 7.54 1.33 0.68
C PHE A 24 8.16 -0.06 0.64
N GLY A 25 9.03 -0.33 1.62
CA GLY A 25 9.70 -1.60 1.81
C GLY A 25 9.05 -2.43 2.92
N TYR A 26 8.96 -3.73 2.72
CA TYR A 26 8.43 -4.68 3.68
C TYR A 26 9.32 -5.93 3.76
N TYR A 27 9.56 -6.42 4.98
CA TYR A 27 10.35 -7.63 5.19
C TYR A 27 9.56 -8.87 4.79
N VAL A 28 10.14 -9.72 3.94
CA VAL A 28 9.54 -10.98 3.45
C VAL A 28 10.54 -12.14 3.56
N ASP A 29 10.03 -13.35 3.59
CA ASP A 29 10.88 -14.56 3.64
C ASP A 29 11.23 -15.09 2.24
N ASP A 30 10.54 -14.62 1.20
CA ASP A 30 10.68 -15.03 -0.20
C ASP A 30 10.98 -13.83 -1.13
N PRO A 31 12.07 -13.06 -0.88
CA PRO A 31 12.36 -11.80 -1.57
C PRO A 31 12.59 -11.96 -3.08
N GLU A 32 12.98 -13.13 -3.56
CA GLU A 32 13.22 -13.42 -4.99
C GLU A 32 11.97 -13.27 -5.86
N ARG A 33 10.80 -13.15 -5.26
CA ARG A 33 9.53 -12.91 -5.99
C ARG A 33 9.26 -11.45 -6.32
N PHE A 34 10.01 -10.54 -5.73
CA PHE A 34 9.71 -9.11 -5.70
C PHE A 34 10.89 -8.25 -6.19
N GLY A 35 10.66 -6.97 -6.36
CA GLY A 35 11.74 -6.00 -6.38
C GLY A 35 12.37 -5.90 -5.00
N VAL A 36 13.67 -6.07 -4.88
CA VAL A 36 14.41 -6.11 -3.61
C VAL A 36 15.26 -4.86 -3.45
N VAL A 37 15.17 -4.22 -2.30
CA VAL A 37 16.03 -3.09 -1.93
C VAL A 37 17.12 -3.52 -0.95
N GLU A 38 18.37 -3.13 -1.25
CA GLU A 38 19.52 -3.30 -0.36
C GLU A 38 19.80 -1.98 0.36
N PHE A 39 20.19 -2.07 1.64
CA PHE A 39 20.54 -0.92 2.45
C PHE A 39 21.99 -0.98 2.90
N ASP A 40 22.62 0.18 3.04
CA ASP A 40 23.90 0.32 3.71
C ASP A 40 23.77 0.28 5.26
N GLN A 41 24.90 0.48 5.95
CA GLN A 41 24.94 0.46 7.42
C GLN A 41 24.16 1.63 8.06
N ASP A 42 23.95 2.70 7.31
CA ASP A 42 23.19 3.89 7.73
C ASP A 42 21.69 3.78 7.40
N GLY A 43 21.26 2.65 6.81
CA GLY A 43 19.88 2.40 6.42
C GLY A 43 19.45 3.13 5.14
N LYS A 44 20.42 3.59 4.34
CA LYS A 44 20.15 4.21 3.03
C LYS A 44 20.09 3.14 1.95
N ALA A 45 19.11 3.23 1.05
CA ALA A 45 19.01 2.34 -0.09
C ALA A 45 20.22 2.52 -1.04
N VAL A 46 20.88 1.42 -1.40
CA VAL A 46 22.08 1.42 -2.26
C VAL A 46 21.88 0.62 -3.54
N SER A 47 20.97 -0.33 -3.56
CA SER A 47 20.62 -1.05 -4.79
C SER A 47 19.15 -1.46 -4.83
N LEU A 48 18.65 -1.66 -6.04
CA LEU A 48 17.32 -2.20 -6.35
C LEU A 48 17.44 -3.23 -7.46
N GLU A 49 16.93 -4.43 -7.22
CA GLU A 49 16.95 -5.52 -8.19
C GLU A 49 15.56 -6.15 -8.32
N GLU A 50 15.09 -6.34 -9.57
CA GLU A 50 13.81 -7.01 -9.83
C GLU A 50 14.01 -8.52 -9.83
N LYS A 51 13.30 -9.21 -8.95
CA LYS A 51 13.26 -10.68 -8.82
C LYS A 51 14.65 -11.33 -8.93
N PRO A 52 15.59 -10.92 -8.05
CA PRO A 52 16.96 -11.43 -8.13
C PRO A 52 17.02 -12.92 -7.78
N GLU A 53 17.86 -13.70 -8.49
CA GLU A 53 18.12 -15.10 -8.14
C GLU A 53 18.84 -15.23 -6.78
N HIS A 54 19.64 -14.24 -6.42
CA HIS A 54 20.37 -14.16 -5.17
C HIS A 54 20.08 -12.81 -4.48
N PRO A 55 18.96 -12.71 -3.74
CA PRO A 55 18.57 -11.47 -3.07
C PRO A 55 19.62 -11.00 -2.07
N LYS A 56 19.99 -9.72 -2.10
CA LYS A 56 20.95 -9.11 -1.16
C LYS A 56 20.30 -8.69 0.16
N SER A 57 18.99 -8.66 0.23
CA SER A 57 18.21 -8.40 1.43
C SER A 57 16.86 -9.09 1.37
N ASN A 58 16.14 -9.05 2.50
CA ASN A 58 14.76 -9.54 2.60
C ASN A 58 13.70 -8.41 2.48
N TYR A 59 14.10 -7.21 2.07
CA TYR A 59 13.16 -6.10 1.95
C TYR A 59 12.62 -5.99 0.53
N ALA A 60 11.36 -6.43 0.37
CA ALA A 60 10.61 -6.27 -0.87
C ALA A 60 10.07 -4.87 -1.02
N VAL A 61 10.14 -4.29 -2.21
CA VAL A 61 9.43 -3.06 -2.56
C VAL A 61 7.98 -3.41 -2.83
N THR A 62 7.09 -2.80 -2.07
CA THR A 62 5.65 -3.04 -2.18
C THR A 62 5.04 -2.26 -3.35
N GLY A 63 3.75 -2.48 -3.64
CA GLY A 63 3.03 -1.82 -4.74
C GLY A 63 2.54 -0.40 -4.44
N LEU A 64 3.19 0.34 -3.52
CA LEU A 64 2.88 1.73 -3.21
C LEU A 64 4.04 2.63 -3.64
N TYR A 65 3.76 3.57 -4.53
CA TYR A 65 4.74 4.47 -5.11
C TYR A 65 4.23 5.91 -5.10
N PHE A 66 5.09 6.85 -4.70
CA PHE A 66 4.87 8.28 -4.79
C PHE A 66 6.00 8.89 -5.57
N TYR A 67 5.69 9.63 -6.61
CA TYR A 67 6.66 10.23 -7.51
C TYR A 67 6.37 11.71 -7.73
N ASP A 68 7.43 12.49 -7.93
CA ASP A 68 7.31 13.83 -8.49
C ASP A 68 6.98 13.79 -9.99
N ASN A 69 6.81 14.96 -10.60
CA ASN A 69 6.46 15.05 -12.01
C ASN A 69 7.55 14.58 -13.01
N HIS A 70 8.78 14.38 -12.55
CA HIS A 70 9.85 13.82 -13.39
C HIS A 70 9.59 12.35 -13.77
N VAL A 71 8.68 11.68 -13.06
CA VAL A 71 8.29 10.29 -13.34
C VAL A 71 7.90 10.08 -14.81
N VAL A 72 7.22 11.04 -15.42
CA VAL A 72 6.78 10.95 -16.81
C VAL A 72 7.99 10.87 -17.78
N GLU A 73 9.01 11.68 -17.51
CA GLU A 73 10.23 11.70 -18.33
C GLU A 73 11.12 10.48 -18.07
N TYR A 74 11.18 10.00 -16.85
CA TYR A 74 11.96 8.81 -16.50
C TYR A 74 11.28 7.55 -17.04
N ALA A 75 9.97 7.46 -16.98
CA ALA A 75 9.21 6.33 -17.52
C ALA A 75 9.43 6.14 -19.04
N LYS A 76 9.61 7.23 -19.80
CA LYS A 76 9.92 7.17 -21.23
C LYS A 76 11.31 6.58 -21.54
N GLN A 77 12.21 6.54 -20.56
CA GLN A 77 13.59 6.06 -20.72
C GLN A 77 13.73 4.57 -20.44
N ILE A 78 12.73 3.96 -19.78
CA ILE A 78 12.75 2.54 -19.40
C ILE A 78 12.70 1.68 -20.66
N LYS A 79 13.48 0.62 -20.66
CA LYS A 79 13.50 -0.39 -21.72
C LYS A 79 12.98 -1.72 -21.19
N PRO A 80 12.42 -2.57 -22.06
CA PRO A 80 12.03 -3.91 -21.64
C PRO A 80 13.21 -4.67 -21.04
N SER A 81 12.96 -5.33 -19.90
CA SER A 81 13.91 -6.21 -19.23
C SER A 81 14.17 -7.49 -20.04
N ALA A 82 15.06 -8.36 -19.56
CA ALA A 82 15.27 -9.68 -20.15
C ALA A 82 13.98 -10.54 -20.19
N ARG A 83 12.98 -10.20 -19.36
CA ARG A 83 11.64 -10.81 -19.33
C ARG A 83 10.69 -10.24 -20.40
N GLY A 84 11.09 -9.18 -21.11
CA GLY A 84 10.29 -8.47 -22.09
C GLY A 84 9.27 -7.49 -21.49
N GLU A 85 9.36 -7.18 -20.19
CA GLU A 85 8.46 -6.29 -19.45
C GLU A 85 9.15 -4.96 -19.11
N LEU A 86 8.38 -3.87 -19.07
CA LEU A 86 8.83 -2.59 -18.52
C LEU A 86 8.71 -2.67 -16.99
N GLU A 87 9.84 -2.74 -16.30
CA GLU A 87 9.87 -2.95 -14.86
C GLU A 87 9.77 -1.64 -14.08
N ILE A 88 8.86 -1.58 -13.11
CA ILE A 88 8.77 -0.44 -12.19
C ILE A 88 10.05 -0.27 -11.37
N THR A 89 10.76 -1.36 -11.12
CA THR A 89 12.05 -1.36 -10.43
C THR A 89 13.11 -0.57 -11.18
N ASP A 90 13.09 -0.56 -12.53
CA ASP A 90 14.02 0.26 -13.33
C ASP A 90 13.70 1.74 -13.20
N LEU A 91 12.42 2.11 -13.10
CA LEU A 91 12.01 3.48 -12.80
C LEU A 91 12.53 3.92 -11.42
N ASN A 92 12.32 3.10 -10.40
CA ASN A 92 12.80 3.37 -9.05
C ASN A 92 14.33 3.47 -9.01
N ARG A 93 15.04 2.68 -9.83
CA ARG A 93 16.50 2.74 -9.95
C ARG A 93 17.00 4.08 -10.51
N ILE A 94 16.29 4.69 -11.46
CA ILE A 94 16.64 6.04 -11.95
C ILE A 94 16.60 7.06 -10.80
N TYR A 95 15.58 7.01 -9.95
CA TYR A 95 15.51 7.88 -8.76
C TYR A 95 16.62 7.58 -7.75
N LEU A 96 16.94 6.30 -7.54
CA LEU A 96 18.03 5.89 -6.65
C LEU A 96 19.38 6.42 -7.14
N GLU A 97 19.71 6.26 -8.42
CA GLU A 97 20.97 6.73 -9.03
C GLU A 97 21.11 8.26 -8.98
N LYS A 98 19.99 8.97 -9.00
CA LYS A 98 19.95 10.44 -8.82
C LYS A 98 20.00 10.88 -7.36
N GLY A 99 19.98 9.95 -6.41
CA GLY A 99 19.98 10.24 -4.98
C GLY A 99 18.66 10.77 -4.44
N ASN A 100 17.56 10.58 -5.20
CA ASN A 100 16.23 11.12 -4.92
C ASN A 100 15.19 10.01 -4.64
N LEU A 101 15.61 8.83 -4.18
CA LEU A 101 14.73 7.74 -3.77
C LEU A 101 14.73 7.61 -2.23
N ASP A 102 13.56 7.73 -1.65
CA ASP A 102 13.33 7.36 -0.25
C ASP A 102 12.62 6.01 -0.15
N VAL A 103 13.05 5.18 0.78
CA VAL A 103 12.40 3.90 1.10
C VAL A 103 11.82 3.98 2.51
N ALA A 104 10.50 4.03 2.60
CA ALA A 104 9.77 4.02 3.87
C ALA A 104 9.50 2.58 4.31
N LEU A 105 10.15 2.10 5.35
CA LEU A 105 9.96 0.75 5.84
C LEU A 105 8.64 0.61 6.59
N LEU A 106 7.84 -0.36 6.18
CA LEU A 106 6.66 -0.83 6.91
C LEU A 106 7.15 -1.85 7.94
N GLY A 107 7.23 -1.40 9.19
CA GLY A 107 7.77 -2.21 10.29
C GLY A 107 6.71 -3.06 10.98
N GLN A 108 7.03 -3.47 12.20
CA GLN A 108 6.14 -4.25 13.04
C GLN A 108 4.78 -3.55 13.23
N GLY A 109 3.70 -4.31 13.16
CA GLY A 109 2.32 -3.80 13.21
C GLY A 109 1.71 -3.50 11.84
N PHE A 110 2.48 -3.66 10.75
CA PHE A 110 1.95 -3.67 9.39
C PHE A 110 1.84 -5.10 8.86
N THR A 111 0.81 -5.32 8.07
CA THR A 111 0.64 -6.51 7.24
C THR A 111 0.55 -6.07 5.79
N TRP A 112 1.44 -6.58 4.96
CA TRP A 112 1.35 -6.47 3.51
C TRP A 112 1.13 -7.85 2.92
N LEU A 113 0.10 -8.00 2.12
CA LEU A 113 -0.24 -9.24 1.43
C LEU A 113 -0.31 -8.95 -0.06
N ASP A 114 0.56 -9.61 -0.81
CA ASP A 114 0.41 -9.73 -2.25
C ASP A 114 -0.72 -10.70 -2.57
N THR A 115 -1.37 -10.54 -3.73
CA THR A 115 -2.50 -11.38 -4.16
C THR A 115 -2.27 -11.95 -5.56
N GLY A 116 -0.99 -12.13 -5.92
CA GLY A 116 -0.58 -12.57 -7.25
C GLY A 116 -0.72 -14.07 -7.51
N THR A 117 -0.96 -14.89 -6.48
CA THR A 117 -1.20 -16.33 -6.60
C THR A 117 -2.53 -16.72 -5.97
N HIS A 118 -3.04 -17.92 -6.29
CA HIS A 118 -4.28 -18.43 -5.68
C HIS A 118 -4.13 -18.59 -4.17
N GLU A 119 -2.98 -19.09 -3.71
CA GLU A 119 -2.66 -19.27 -2.29
C GLU A 119 -2.65 -17.91 -1.57
N SER A 120 -1.93 -16.94 -2.08
CA SER A 120 -1.84 -15.61 -1.46
C SER A 120 -3.18 -14.87 -1.45
N LEU A 121 -4.04 -15.10 -2.43
CA LEU A 121 -5.41 -14.56 -2.45
C LEU A 121 -6.28 -15.17 -1.35
N VAL A 122 -6.16 -16.49 -1.10
CA VAL A 122 -6.86 -17.17 0.00
C VAL A 122 -6.37 -16.64 1.34
N ASP A 123 -5.07 -16.49 1.52
CA ASP A 123 -4.48 -15.94 2.75
C ASP A 123 -4.96 -14.51 3.01
N ALA A 124 -4.98 -13.68 1.98
CA ALA A 124 -5.53 -12.32 2.06
C ALA A 124 -7.01 -12.31 2.45
N THR A 125 -7.82 -13.21 1.88
CA THR A 125 -9.24 -13.36 2.22
C THR A 125 -9.43 -13.77 3.68
N ASN A 126 -8.66 -14.75 4.15
CA ASN A 126 -8.70 -15.20 5.54
C ASN A 126 -8.25 -14.11 6.52
N PHE A 127 -7.21 -13.35 6.16
CA PHE A 127 -6.74 -12.22 6.93
C PHE A 127 -7.83 -11.15 7.09
N VAL A 128 -8.41 -10.69 5.98
CA VAL A 128 -9.51 -9.70 5.97
C VAL A 128 -10.67 -10.18 6.84
N LYS A 129 -11.12 -11.43 6.62
CA LYS A 129 -12.19 -12.01 7.43
C LYS A 129 -11.87 -11.98 8.92
N THR A 130 -10.66 -12.37 9.30
CA THR A 130 -10.24 -12.42 10.71
C THR A 130 -10.22 -11.03 11.33
N VAL A 131 -9.58 -10.07 10.66
CA VAL A 131 -9.50 -8.69 11.14
C VAL A 131 -10.89 -8.07 11.28
N GLU A 132 -11.73 -8.15 10.25
CA GLU A 132 -13.09 -7.59 10.28
C GLU A 132 -13.95 -8.23 11.36
N THR A 133 -13.81 -9.55 11.59
CA THR A 133 -14.59 -10.25 12.60
C THR A 133 -14.19 -9.82 14.01
N HIS A 134 -12.89 -9.68 14.28
CA HIS A 134 -12.43 -9.39 15.64
C HIS A 134 -12.42 -7.90 15.98
N GLN A 135 -12.20 -7.04 15.00
CA GLN A 135 -12.23 -5.59 15.19
C GLN A 135 -13.63 -5.00 15.04
N ASN A 136 -14.59 -5.74 14.48
CA ASN A 136 -15.92 -5.24 14.10
C ASN A 136 -15.83 -3.99 13.21
N ARG A 137 -14.80 -3.90 12.39
CA ARG A 137 -14.53 -2.83 11.44
C ARG A 137 -14.32 -3.41 10.06
N LYS A 138 -14.77 -2.70 9.03
CA LYS A 138 -14.51 -3.07 7.65
C LYS A 138 -13.14 -2.55 7.20
N ILE A 139 -12.39 -3.37 6.46
CA ILE A 139 -11.18 -2.94 5.76
C ILE A 139 -11.60 -2.26 4.47
N ALA A 140 -11.06 -1.06 4.21
CA ALA A 140 -11.29 -0.29 2.99
C ALA A 140 -12.78 -0.07 2.66
N CYS A 141 -13.59 0.22 3.69
CA CYS A 141 -14.98 0.64 3.50
C CYS A 141 -15.01 2.04 2.89
N LEU A 142 -15.31 2.12 1.59
CA LEU A 142 -15.20 3.36 0.82
C LEU A 142 -16.14 4.44 1.33
N GLU A 143 -17.36 4.10 1.69
CA GLU A 143 -18.37 5.03 2.19
C GLU A 143 -17.97 5.58 3.56
N GLU A 144 -17.45 4.75 4.46
CA GLU A 144 -16.92 5.21 5.75
C GLU A 144 -15.73 6.14 5.58
N ILE A 145 -14.78 5.78 4.69
CA ILE A 145 -13.61 6.61 4.37
C ILE A 145 -14.06 7.96 3.79
N ALA A 146 -14.98 7.94 2.84
CA ALA A 146 -15.50 9.17 2.21
C ALA A 146 -16.23 10.05 3.22
N TYR A 147 -17.05 9.48 4.08
CA TYR A 147 -17.78 10.20 5.11
C TYR A 147 -16.85 10.81 6.16
N ASN A 148 -15.88 10.06 6.66
CA ASN A 148 -14.91 10.54 7.64
C ASN A 148 -13.96 11.62 7.09
N ASN A 149 -13.74 11.65 5.77
CA ASN A 149 -12.98 12.71 5.10
C ASN A 149 -13.85 13.89 4.63
N GLY A 150 -15.17 13.85 4.87
CA GLY A 150 -16.09 14.91 4.44
C GLY A 150 -16.30 14.98 2.91
N TRP A 151 -16.00 13.90 2.18
CA TRP A 151 -16.21 13.83 0.73
C TRP A 151 -17.66 13.50 0.38
N ILE A 152 -18.37 12.83 1.27
CA ILE A 152 -19.82 12.63 1.23
C ILE A 152 -20.44 13.13 2.54
N ASP A 153 -21.69 13.55 2.45
CA ASP A 153 -22.46 14.00 3.61
C ASP A 153 -23.28 12.86 4.25
N LYS A 154 -24.02 13.22 5.29
CA LYS A 154 -24.87 12.28 6.03
C LYS A 154 -26.00 11.70 5.17
N GLU A 155 -26.53 12.48 4.23
CA GLU A 155 -27.64 12.07 3.37
C GLU A 155 -27.14 11.05 2.33
N GLU A 156 -25.97 11.24 1.79
CA GLU A 156 -25.32 10.31 0.86
C GLU A 156 -24.97 8.98 1.55
N LEU A 157 -24.42 9.04 2.78
CA LEU A 157 -24.18 7.82 3.56
C LEU A 157 -25.49 7.08 3.90
N GLN A 158 -26.57 7.82 4.20
CA GLN A 158 -27.89 7.24 4.43
C GLN A 158 -28.40 6.47 3.18
N LYS A 159 -28.25 7.04 1.99
CA LYS A 159 -28.61 6.36 0.72
C LYS A 159 -27.82 5.06 0.53
N ALA A 160 -26.53 5.05 0.88
CA ALA A 160 -25.73 3.83 0.84
C ALA A 160 -26.24 2.78 1.84
N CYS A 161 -26.61 3.19 3.06
CA CYS A 161 -27.23 2.27 4.03
C CYS A 161 -28.51 1.62 3.48
N GLU A 162 -29.36 2.39 2.81
CA GLU A 162 -30.59 1.90 2.20
C GLU A 162 -30.33 0.95 1.05
N LEU A 163 -29.35 1.26 0.19
CA LEU A 163 -28.94 0.41 -0.94
C LEU A 163 -28.48 -0.97 -0.46
N TYR A 164 -27.71 -1.02 0.62
CA TYR A 164 -27.13 -2.27 1.17
C TYR A 164 -27.90 -2.84 2.37
N GLN A 165 -29.11 -2.35 2.69
CA GLN A 165 -29.86 -2.69 3.90
C GLN A 165 -30.06 -4.19 4.18
N LYS A 166 -30.04 -5.03 3.12
CA LYS A 166 -30.30 -6.48 3.23
C LYS A 166 -29.08 -7.32 3.61
N ASN A 167 -27.89 -6.72 3.72
CA ASN A 167 -26.66 -7.46 3.98
C ASN A 167 -25.87 -6.89 5.18
N GLN A 168 -24.77 -7.55 5.53
CA GLN A 168 -23.93 -7.14 6.65
C GLN A 168 -23.23 -5.79 6.42
N TYR A 169 -22.91 -5.46 5.17
CA TYR A 169 -22.26 -4.21 4.83
C TYR A 169 -23.16 -3.00 5.13
N GLY A 170 -24.42 -3.06 4.73
CA GLY A 170 -25.40 -1.99 5.03
C GLY A 170 -25.65 -1.83 6.53
N ARG A 171 -25.65 -2.93 7.29
CA ARG A 171 -25.71 -2.84 8.77
C ARG A 171 -24.50 -2.13 9.36
N TYR A 172 -23.31 -2.42 8.85
CA TYR A 172 -22.08 -1.73 9.24
C TYR A 172 -22.16 -0.23 8.93
N LEU A 173 -22.57 0.14 7.70
CA LEU A 173 -22.74 1.55 7.33
C LEU A 173 -23.74 2.27 8.23
N LYS A 174 -24.82 1.59 8.65
CA LYS A 174 -25.78 2.12 9.61
C LYS A 174 -25.14 2.37 10.96
N ASP A 175 -24.26 1.48 11.43
CA ASP A 175 -23.53 1.65 12.67
C ASP A 175 -22.54 2.83 12.60
N VAL A 176 -21.92 3.05 11.45
CA VAL A 176 -21.10 4.25 11.18
C VAL A 176 -21.94 5.52 11.22
N LEU A 177 -23.08 5.53 10.53
CA LEU A 177 -24.01 6.66 10.48
C LEU A 177 -24.54 7.03 11.86
N ASP A 178 -24.81 6.05 12.71
CA ASP A 178 -25.30 6.20 14.08
C ASP A 178 -24.18 6.60 15.07
N GLY A 179 -22.94 6.73 14.60
CA GLY A 179 -21.79 7.15 15.41
C GLY A 179 -21.37 6.12 16.47
N LYS A 180 -21.59 4.82 16.22
CA LYS A 180 -21.21 3.76 17.18
C LYS A 180 -19.69 3.60 17.31
N TYR A 181 -18.93 4.02 16.30
CA TYR A 181 -17.48 3.91 16.28
C TYR A 181 -16.85 5.27 16.63
N ILE A 182 -16.02 5.27 17.66
CA ILE A 182 -15.23 6.43 18.06
C ILE A 182 -13.81 6.20 17.56
N ASP A 183 -13.38 6.96 16.55
CA ASP A 183 -11.99 6.93 16.11
C ASP A 183 -11.16 7.82 17.03
N GLN A 184 -10.20 7.22 17.71
CA GLN A 184 -9.15 7.97 18.39
C GLN A 184 -8.10 8.34 17.33
N ASN A 185 -8.16 9.57 16.85
CA ASN A 185 -7.15 10.17 15.96
C ASN A 185 -5.84 10.41 16.70
#